data_2e8744c2bbbc4838963d8a73f28c804d
#
_entry.id   2e8744c2bbbc4838963d8a73f28c804d
#
_cell.length_a   1.000
_cell.length_b   1.000
_cell.length_c   1.000
_cell.angle_alpha   90.00
_cell.angle_beta   90.00
_cell.angle_gamma   90.00
#
_symmetry.space_group_name_H-M   'P 1'
#
loop_
_entity.id
_entity.type
_entity.pdbx_description
1 polymer ?
#
loop_
_entity_poly.entity_id
_entity_poly.type
_entity_poly.pdbx_seq_one_letter_code
_entity_poly.pdbx_strand_id
1 'polypeptide(L)'
;MGILEGKKAIVLGIANNRSIAYGIAKAFYQEGAKIGMNYLNEKFQKKLQPIADEFNAQIFEKLDVSSDEEITNFVEKVKQIWGEVDIIVHSIAYANKEYLRDYYYKVDRQSFLQAMDISVYSFTAIAREFLPILNEGGSLLTLSYYGAEKVIYNYNVMGVAKAALEASVKYLARDLGEIKKIRVNAISAGPIKTLAASGIARFSEIQKIAEEKAPLKKTVSIEEVGRAALFLCSDLGAGITGEILHVDAGYHIIGM
;
A
#
# COMPACT_ATOMS: atom_id res chain seq x y z
N MET A 1 12.44 -8.61 22.43
CA MET A 1 11.02 -8.35 22.20
C MET A 1 10.97 -7.42 20.99
N GLY A 2 10.28 -7.82 19.93
CA GLY A 2 10.19 -7.02 18.71
C GLY A 2 9.29 -5.78 18.91
N ILE A 3 9.46 -4.76 18.08
CA ILE A 3 8.69 -3.49 18.16
C ILE A 3 7.19 -3.74 17.93
N LEU A 4 6.83 -4.76 17.15
CA LEU A 4 5.44 -5.16 16.89
C LEU A 4 5.05 -6.48 17.56
N GLU A 5 5.72 -6.87 18.63
CA GLU A 5 5.46 -8.13 19.33
C GLU A 5 3.97 -8.30 19.68
N GLY A 6 3.36 -9.39 19.18
CA GLY A 6 1.95 -9.70 19.39
C GLY A 6 0.95 -8.89 18.60
N LYS A 7 1.34 -7.84 17.87
CA LYS A 7 0.47 -7.05 16.99
C LYS A 7 -0.05 -7.86 15.82
N LYS A 8 -1.27 -7.62 15.41
CA LYS A 8 -1.95 -8.28 14.29
C LYS A 8 -2.00 -7.34 13.09
N ALA A 9 -1.29 -7.68 12.01
CA ALA A 9 -1.16 -6.85 10.82
C ALA A 9 -1.74 -7.55 9.58
N ILE A 10 -2.72 -6.92 8.94
CA ILE A 10 -3.24 -7.31 7.62
C ILE A 10 -2.46 -6.55 6.56
N VAL A 11 -1.76 -7.27 5.67
CA VAL A 11 -0.99 -6.69 4.56
C VAL A 11 -1.61 -7.12 3.24
N LEU A 12 -2.31 -6.18 2.59
CA LEU A 12 -3.02 -6.39 1.34
C LEU A 12 -2.13 -6.07 0.13
N GLY A 13 -2.22 -6.90 -0.91
CA GLY A 13 -1.57 -6.63 -2.21
C GLY A 13 -0.16 -7.23 -2.37
N ILE A 14 0.21 -8.24 -1.60
CA ILE A 14 1.41 -9.03 -1.87
C ILE A 14 1.19 -9.79 -3.18
N ALA A 15 2.02 -9.53 -4.20
CA ALA A 15 1.93 -10.18 -5.51
C ALA A 15 3.09 -11.18 -5.76
N ASN A 16 4.19 -11.01 -5.08
CA ASN A 16 5.38 -11.88 -5.02
C ASN A 16 6.39 -11.31 -4.00
N ASN A 17 7.53 -11.98 -3.84
CA ASN A 17 8.62 -11.59 -2.93
C ASN A 17 9.40 -10.32 -3.34
N ARG A 18 9.03 -9.66 -4.44
CA ARG A 18 9.59 -8.37 -4.89
C ARG A 18 8.61 -7.22 -4.75
N SER A 19 7.40 -7.47 -4.25
CA SER A 19 6.42 -6.41 -3.99
C SER A 19 6.79 -5.62 -2.74
N ILE A 20 6.46 -4.33 -2.72
CA ILE A 20 6.66 -3.48 -1.52
C ILE A 20 5.90 -4.06 -0.33
N ALA A 21 4.67 -4.55 -0.55
CA ALA A 21 3.88 -5.21 0.48
C ALA A 21 4.60 -6.40 1.13
N TYR A 22 5.37 -7.19 0.35
CA TYR A 22 6.19 -8.26 0.92
C TYR A 22 7.30 -7.71 1.82
N GLY A 23 8.01 -6.64 1.38
CA GLY A 23 9.03 -5.99 2.20
C GLY A 23 8.46 -5.46 3.53
N ILE A 24 7.24 -4.89 3.49
CA ILE A 24 6.53 -4.43 4.69
C ILE A 24 6.14 -5.62 5.59
N ALA A 25 5.51 -6.66 5.04
CA ALA A 25 5.13 -7.86 5.80
C ALA A 25 6.34 -8.52 6.46
N LYS A 26 7.46 -8.61 5.74
CA LYS A 26 8.72 -9.17 6.26
C LYS A 26 9.27 -8.34 7.43
N ALA A 27 9.29 -7.01 7.30
CA ALA A 27 9.74 -6.13 8.38
C ALA A 27 8.86 -6.29 9.63
N PHE A 28 7.53 -6.36 9.45
CA PHE A 28 6.59 -6.55 10.55
C PHE A 28 6.74 -7.93 11.22
N TYR A 29 6.86 -8.99 10.41
CA TYR A 29 7.05 -10.35 10.90
C TYR A 29 8.33 -10.51 11.71
N GLN A 30 9.44 -9.93 11.24
CA GLN A 30 10.72 -9.93 11.96
C GLN A 30 10.66 -9.21 13.31
N GLU A 31 9.75 -8.27 13.47
CA GLU A 31 9.51 -7.51 14.69
C GLU A 31 8.35 -8.09 15.55
N GLY A 32 7.93 -9.33 15.28
CA GLY A 32 7.01 -10.09 16.11
C GLY A 32 5.53 -9.92 15.79
N ALA A 33 5.17 -9.25 14.69
CA ALA A 33 3.78 -9.15 14.26
C ALA A 33 3.26 -10.47 13.69
N LYS A 34 1.99 -10.78 13.95
CA LYS A 34 1.23 -11.80 13.23
C LYS A 34 0.79 -11.22 11.89
N ILE A 35 1.04 -11.94 10.78
CA ILE A 35 0.71 -11.46 9.44
C ILE A 35 -0.53 -12.17 8.91
N GLY A 36 -1.47 -11.36 8.41
CA GLY A 36 -2.57 -11.82 7.55
C GLY A 36 -2.41 -11.19 6.15
N MET A 37 -2.79 -11.93 5.12
CA MET A 37 -2.66 -11.50 3.73
C MET A 37 -3.81 -12.00 2.86
N ASN A 38 -3.96 -11.39 1.69
CA ASN A 38 -4.98 -11.78 0.72
C ASN A 38 -4.37 -12.36 -0.56
N TYR A 39 -5.22 -13.04 -1.32
CA TYR A 39 -4.99 -13.36 -2.72
C TYR A 39 -6.22 -12.97 -3.57
N LEU A 40 -6.00 -12.66 -4.85
CA LEU A 40 -7.08 -12.23 -5.75
C LEU A 40 -7.92 -13.39 -6.30
N ASN A 41 -7.26 -14.52 -6.63
CA ASN A 41 -7.89 -15.70 -7.21
C ASN A 41 -7.02 -16.94 -6.99
N GLU A 42 -7.53 -18.13 -7.35
CA GLU A 42 -6.84 -19.42 -7.14
C GLU A 42 -5.44 -19.49 -7.75
N LYS A 43 -5.20 -18.84 -8.89
CA LYS A 43 -3.87 -18.77 -9.49
C LYS A 43 -2.89 -18.02 -8.58
N PHE A 44 -3.33 -16.91 -8.01
CA PHE A 44 -2.55 -16.15 -7.04
C PHE A 44 -2.43 -16.88 -5.71
N GLN A 45 -3.45 -17.58 -5.26
CA GLN A 45 -3.39 -18.41 -4.06
C GLN A 45 -2.22 -19.40 -4.13
N LYS A 46 -2.20 -20.24 -5.17
CA LYS A 46 -1.12 -21.23 -5.37
C LYS A 46 0.28 -20.58 -5.43
N LYS A 47 0.38 -19.43 -6.08
CA LYS A 47 1.65 -18.69 -6.23
C LYS A 47 2.13 -18.08 -4.92
N LEU A 48 1.20 -17.63 -4.06
CA LEU A 48 1.52 -16.91 -2.82
C LEU A 48 1.57 -17.83 -1.60
N GLN A 49 1.15 -19.10 -1.72
CA GLN A 49 1.20 -20.06 -0.62
C GLN A 49 2.58 -20.15 0.05
N PRO A 50 3.72 -20.21 -0.67
CA PRO A 50 5.04 -20.23 -0.03
C PRO A 50 5.35 -18.97 0.81
N ILE A 51 4.78 -17.82 0.44
CA ILE A 51 4.92 -16.57 1.21
C ILE A 51 4.02 -16.60 2.45
N ALA A 52 2.80 -17.12 2.32
CA ALA A 52 1.91 -17.32 3.44
C ALA A 52 2.53 -18.28 4.48
N ASP A 53 3.17 -19.36 4.01
CA ASP A 53 3.88 -20.32 4.85
C ASP A 53 5.11 -19.68 5.53
N GLU A 54 5.89 -18.86 4.81
CA GLU A 54 7.04 -18.11 5.34
C GLU A 54 6.67 -17.22 6.53
N PHE A 55 5.50 -16.56 6.45
CA PHE A 55 5.01 -15.68 7.51
C PHE A 55 4.12 -16.38 8.54
N ASN A 56 3.93 -17.69 8.44
CA ASN A 56 2.94 -18.44 9.25
C ASN A 56 1.57 -17.72 9.24
N ALA A 57 1.14 -17.25 8.06
CA ALA A 57 -0.04 -16.42 7.92
C ALA A 57 -1.31 -17.19 8.32
N GLN A 58 -1.92 -16.81 9.45
CA GLN A 58 -3.16 -17.42 9.92
C GLN A 58 -4.39 -16.98 9.09
N ILE A 59 -4.26 -15.87 8.39
CA ILE A 59 -5.26 -15.33 7.47
C ILE A 59 -4.62 -15.28 6.09
N PHE A 60 -5.15 -16.10 5.18
CA PHE A 60 -4.76 -16.11 3.77
C PHE A 60 -6.01 -16.40 2.94
N GLU A 61 -6.77 -15.33 2.65
CA GLU A 61 -8.14 -15.42 2.13
C GLU A 61 -8.27 -14.63 0.82
N LYS A 62 -9.29 -15.01 0.04
CA LYS A 62 -9.63 -14.32 -1.21
C LYS A 62 -10.14 -12.92 -0.92
N LEU A 63 -9.68 -11.93 -1.71
CA LEU A 63 -10.19 -10.56 -1.70
C LEU A 63 -9.95 -9.89 -3.05
N ASP A 64 -11.03 -9.54 -3.73
CA ASP A 64 -11.06 -8.55 -4.80
C ASP A 64 -11.66 -7.25 -4.24
N VAL A 65 -10.85 -6.21 -4.16
CA VAL A 65 -11.26 -4.92 -3.57
C VAL A 65 -12.23 -4.11 -4.43
N SER A 66 -12.56 -4.57 -5.64
CA SER A 66 -13.63 -4.02 -6.48
C SER A 66 -15.02 -4.54 -6.10
N SER A 67 -15.12 -5.44 -5.11
CA SER A 67 -16.36 -6.02 -4.62
C SER A 67 -16.55 -5.71 -3.14
N ASP A 68 -17.54 -4.89 -2.80
CA ASP A 68 -17.91 -4.61 -1.40
C ASP A 68 -18.26 -5.91 -0.64
N GLU A 69 -18.91 -6.89 -1.31
CA GLU A 69 -19.23 -8.18 -0.72
C GLU A 69 -17.95 -8.96 -0.35
N GLU A 70 -16.94 -9.00 -1.24
CA GLU A 70 -15.67 -9.69 -0.93
C GLU A 70 -14.90 -8.97 0.20
N ILE A 71 -14.96 -7.63 0.27
CA ILE A 71 -14.36 -6.88 1.38
C ILE A 71 -15.04 -7.25 2.70
N THR A 72 -16.38 -7.24 2.75
CA THR A 72 -17.14 -7.61 3.95
C THR A 72 -16.84 -9.05 4.38
N ASN A 73 -16.86 -10.01 3.43
CA ASN A 73 -16.56 -11.41 3.72
C ASN A 73 -15.14 -11.62 4.24
N PHE A 74 -14.16 -10.90 3.68
CA PHE A 74 -12.78 -10.93 4.15
C PHE A 74 -12.67 -10.44 5.59
N VAL A 75 -13.29 -9.30 5.91
CA VAL A 75 -13.28 -8.72 7.28
C VAL A 75 -13.95 -9.66 8.28
N GLU A 76 -15.08 -10.29 7.93
CA GLU A 76 -15.73 -11.27 8.79
C GLU A 76 -14.83 -12.50 9.05
N LYS A 77 -14.06 -12.96 8.07
CA LYS A 77 -13.07 -14.02 8.26
C LYS A 77 -11.96 -13.60 9.22
N VAL A 78 -11.43 -12.38 9.04
CA VAL A 78 -10.44 -11.81 9.96
C VAL A 78 -10.98 -11.74 11.37
N LYS A 79 -12.22 -11.28 11.55
CA LYS A 79 -12.91 -11.20 12.84
C LYS A 79 -13.10 -12.57 13.49
N GLN A 80 -13.48 -13.58 12.72
CA GLN A 80 -13.65 -14.95 13.23
C GLN A 80 -12.35 -15.56 13.75
N ILE A 81 -11.20 -15.27 13.07
CA ILE A 81 -9.91 -15.88 13.39
C ILE A 81 -9.15 -15.07 14.45
N TRP A 82 -9.15 -13.75 14.34
CA TRP A 82 -8.35 -12.87 15.20
C TRP A 82 -9.16 -12.02 16.19
N GLY A 83 -10.44 -11.81 15.90
CA GLY A 83 -11.32 -10.92 16.69
C GLY A 83 -11.07 -9.44 16.40
N GLU A 84 -9.82 -9.02 16.43
CA GLU A 84 -9.39 -7.64 16.29
C GLU A 84 -8.07 -7.54 15.51
N VAL A 85 -7.74 -6.33 15.02
CA VAL A 85 -6.55 -6.03 14.19
C VAL A 85 -5.90 -4.74 14.69
N ASP A 86 -4.57 -4.64 14.65
CA ASP A 86 -3.82 -3.43 15.04
C ASP A 86 -3.38 -2.60 13.83
N ILE A 87 -3.01 -3.26 12.72
CA ILE A 87 -2.40 -2.62 11.56
C ILE A 87 -3.03 -3.12 10.27
N ILE A 88 -3.33 -2.20 9.36
CA ILE A 88 -3.77 -2.51 7.99
C ILE A 88 -2.85 -1.80 7.02
N VAL A 89 -2.26 -2.56 6.09
CA VAL A 89 -1.47 -2.04 4.98
C VAL A 89 -2.22 -2.29 3.67
N HIS A 90 -2.61 -1.22 3.01
CA HIS A 90 -3.23 -1.23 1.70
C HIS A 90 -2.19 -0.95 0.61
N SER A 91 -1.68 -2.01 -0.03
CA SER A 91 -0.70 -1.92 -1.12
C SER A 91 -1.31 -2.41 -2.44
N ILE A 92 -2.49 -1.86 -2.78
CA ILE A 92 -3.26 -2.24 -3.97
C ILE A 92 -3.36 -1.04 -4.89
N ALA A 93 -3.13 -1.26 -6.18
CA ALA A 93 -3.37 -0.28 -7.24
C ALA A 93 -3.54 -1.00 -8.58
N TYR A 94 -4.40 -0.43 -9.42
CA TYR A 94 -4.62 -0.93 -10.78
C TYR A 94 -4.90 0.24 -11.74
N ALA A 95 -4.33 0.15 -12.92
CA ALA A 95 -4.75 0.92 -14.10
C ALA A 95 -4.58 0.08 -15.36
N ASN A 96 -5.44 0.31 -16.35
CA ASN A 96 -5.27 -0.32 -17.65
C ASN A 96 -3.97 0.15 -18.29
N LYS A 97 -3.09 -0.80 -18.65
CA LYS A 97 -1.74 -0.56 -19.18
C LYS A 97 -1.72 0.28 -20.47
N GLU A 98 -2.79 0.25 -21.23
CA GLU A 98 -2.93 1.05 -22.44
C GLU A 98 -2.81 2.54 -22.10
N TYR A 99 -3.43 2.99 -21.02
CA TYR A 99 -3.42 4.38 -20.57
C TYR A 99 -2.19 4.78 -19.73
N LEU A 100 -1.22 3.87 -19.59
CA LEU A 100 0.10 4.11 -19.02
C LEU A 100 1.20 4.22 -20.09
N ARG A 101 0.84 4.41 -21.38
CA ARG A 101 1.80 4.41 -22.52
C ARG A 101 1.63 5.57 -23.48
N ASP A 102 0.54 6.31 -23.39
CA ASP A 102 0.16 7.40 -24.30
C ASP A 102 -0.16 8.66 -23.49
N TYR A 103 -0.74 9.66 -24.14
CA TYR A 103 -1.15 10.91 -23.49
C TYR A 103 -2.32 10.69 -22.50
N TYR A 104 -2.24 11.31 -21.35
CA TYR A 104 -3.26 11.22 -20.30
C TYR A 104 -4.69 11.57 -20.77
N TYR A 105 -4.84 12.60 -21.62
CA TYR A 105 -6.17 13.06 -22.07
C TYR A 105 -6.94 12.00 -22.87
N LYS A 106 -6.30 10.92 -23.31
CA LYS A 106 -6.93 9.82 -24.06
C LYS A 106 -7.63 8.80 -23.15
N VAL A 107 -7.46 8.89 -21.84
CA VAL A 107 -8.08 7.93 -20.93
C VAL A 107 -9.61 7.96 -21.08
N ASP A 108 -10.21 6.78 -21.29
CA ASP A 108 -11.66 6.65 -21.33
C ASP A 108 -12.29 6.66 -19.93
N ARG A 109 -13.61 6.91 -19.90
CA ARG A 109 -14.36 6.98 -18.64
C ARG A 109 -14.25 5.67 -17.83
N GLN A 110 -14.39 4.53 -18.47
CA GLN A 110 -14.38 3.23 -17.78
C GLN A 110 -13.03 2.95 -17.12
N SER A 111 -11.94 3.13 -17.86
CA SER A 111 -10.59 2.93 -17.35
C SER A 111 -10.22 3.94 -16.26
N PHE A 112 -10.71 5.20 -16.38
CA PHE A 112 -10.57 6.20 -15.33
C PHE A 112 -11.28 5.76 -14.04
N LEU A 113 -12.57 5.39 -14.15
CA LEU A 113 -13.37 4.94 -13.01
C LEU A 113 -12.77 3.70 -12.35
N GLN A 114 -12.31 2.72 -13.13
CA GLN A 114 -11.67 1.51 -12.62
C GLN A 114 -10.37 1.82 -11.85
N ALA A 115 -9.55 2.75 -12.36
CA ALA A 115 -8.32 3.16 -11.66
C ALA A 115 -8.65 3.84 -10.33
N MET A 116 -9.67 4.69 -10.29
CA MET A 116 -10.14 5.37 -9.07
C MET A 116 -10.77 4.39 -8.08
N ASP A 117 -11.58 3.45 -8.55
CA ASP A 117 -12.24 2.44 -7.74
C ASP A 117 -11.21 1.56 -7.02
N ILE A 118 -10.33 0.89 -7.79
CA ILE A 118 -9.38 -0.08 -7.23
C ILE A 118 -8.22 0.60 -6.47
N SER A 119 -7.77 1.78 -6.91
CA SER A 119 -6.57 2.41 -6.33
C SER A 119 -6.86 3.46 -5.27
N VAL A 120 -8.10 3.93 -5.13
CA VAL A 120 -8.49 5.00 -4.21
C VAL A 120 -9.65 4.58 -3.32
N TYR A 121 -10.81 4.30 -3.91
CA TYR A 121 -12.03 3.98 -3.15
C TYR A 121 -11.83 2.74 -2.28
N SER A 122 -11.14 1.73 -2.79
CA SER A 122 -10.87 0.50 -2.04
C SER A 122 -10.18 0.75 -0.69
N PHE A 123 -9.30 1.77 -0.59
CA PHE A 123 -8.69 2.15 0.69
C PHE A 123 -9.73 2.68 1.69
N THR A 124 -10.67 3.51 1.22
CA THR A 124 -11.78 4.01 2.04
C THR A 124 -12.73 2.88 2.43
N ALA A 125 -13.06 1.97 1.50
CA ALA A 125 -13.91 0.82 1.77
C ALA A 125 -13.29 -0.12 2.81
N ILE A 126 -11.99 -0.44 2.67
CA ILE A 126 -11.24 -1.23 3.66
C ILE A 126 -11.23 -0.54 5.02
N ALA A 127 -10.98 0.77 5.08
CA ALA A 127 -11.01 1.52 6.34
C ALA A 127 -12.38 1.45 7.03
N ARG A 128 -13.46 1.60 6.25
CA ARG A 128 -14.84 1.52 6.74
C ARG A 128 -15.17 0.14 7.32
N GLU A 129 -14.89 -0.92 6.56
CA GLU A 129 -15.26 -2.28 6.95
C GLU A 129 -14.42 -2.80 8.13
N PHE A 130 -13.13 -2.43 8.21
CA PHE A 130 -12.27 -2.83 9.32
C PHE A 130 -12.48 -2.01 10.61
N LEU A 131 -13.08 -0.82 10.53
CA LEU A 131 -13.23 0.08 11.69
C LEU A 131 -13.83 -0.61 12.95
N PRO A 132 -14.85 -1.49 12.83
CA PRO A 132 -15.42 -2.16 14.01
C PRO A 132 -14.41 -3.05 14.76
N ILE A 133 -13.47 -3.69 14.03
CA ILE A 133 -12.49 -4.65 14.59
C ILE A 133 -11.06 -4.09 14.65
N LEU A 134 -10.84 -2.87 14.20
CA LEU A 134 -9.54 -2.20 14.32
C LEU A 134 -9.39 -1.65 15.73
N ASN A 135 -8.30 -1.98 16.39
CA ASN A 135 -8.03 -1.55 17.78
C ASN A 135 -7.91 -0.03 17.91
N GLU A 136 -8.29 0.52 19.07
CA GLU A 136 -8.01 1.92 19.42
C GLU A 136 -6.49 2.16 19.34
N GLY A 137 -6.09 3.27 18.71
CA GLY A 137 -4.68 3.57 18.47
C GLY A 137 -4.04 2.76 17.33
N GLY A 138 -4.82 1.97 16.59
CA GLY A 138 -4.36 1.21 15.43
C GLY A 138 -3.81 2.08 14.31
N SER A 139 -3.31 1.45 13.25
CA SER A 139 -2.67 2.15 12.13
C SER A 139 -3.15 1.64 10.77
N LEU A 140 -3.52 2.57 9.88
CA LEU A 140 -3.71 2.32 8.45
C LEU A 140 -2.56 2.93 7.66
N LEU A 141 -2.00 2.15 6.72
CA LEU A 141 -0.95 2.60 5.83
C LEU A 141 -1.33 2.30 4.38
N THR A 142 -1.12 3.27 3.49
CA THR A 142 -1.19 3.03 2.04
C THR A 142 0.10 3.42 1.33
N LEU A 143 0.21 3.07 0.04
CA LEU A 143 1.39 3.38 -0.77
C LEU A 143 1.05 4.38 -1.86
N SER A 144 1.82 5.44 -1.93
CA SER A 144 1.79 6.46 -2.97
C SER A 144 3.06 6.46 -3.81
N TYR A 145 3.15 7.41 -4.71
CA TYR A 145 4.30 7.65 -5.56
C TYR A 145 4.37 9.13 -5.94
N TYR A 146 5.55 9.66 -6.12
CA TYR A 146 5.81 11.07 -6.47
C TYR A 146 5.02 11.57 -7.70
N GLY A 147 4.52 10.66 -8.54
CA GLY A 147 3.56 10.98 -9.60
C GLY A 147 2.22 11.57 -9.14
N ALA A 148 1.92 11.57 -7.84
CA ALA A 148 0.80 12.32 -7.24
C ALA A 148 1.05 13.82 -7.22
N GLU A 149 2.30 14.25 -7.08
CA GLU A 149 2.71 15.65 -6.93
C GLU A 149 3.26 16.24 -8.23
N LYS A 150 3.95 15.44 -9.02
CA LYS A 150 4.62 15.85 -10.26
C LYS A 150 4.24 14.95 -11.42
N VAL A 151 4.29 15.50 -12.62
CA VAL A 151 4.07 14.71 -13.83
C VAL A 151 5.26 13.77 -14.03
N ILE A 152 4.98 12.47 -13.95
CA ILE A 152 5.91 11.41 -14.31
C ILE A 152 5.44 10.79 -15.62
N TYR A 153 6.31 10.75 -16.62
CA TYR A 153 5.98 10.17 -17.93
C TYR A 153 5.45 8.74 -17.79
N ASN A 154 4.40 8.43 -18.54
CA ASN A 154 3.75 7.12 -18.56
C ASN A 154 3.09 6.70 -17.23
N TYR A 155 2.97 7.60 -16.25
CA TYR A 155 2.23 7.33 -15.02
C TYR A 155 0.76 7.77 -15.12
N ASN A 156 0.48 8.84 -15.84
CA ASN A 156 -0.84 9.28 -16.33
C ASN A 156 -1.98 9.17 -15.30
N VAL A 157 -3.01 8.34 -15.60
CA VAL A 157 -4.17 8.15 -14.73
C VAL A 157 -3.80 7.68 -13.32
N MET A 158 -2.70 6.93 -13.16
CA MET A 158 -2.22 6.55 -11.84
C MET A 158 -1.72 7.74 -11.02
N GLY A 159 -1.16 8.77 -11.65
CA GLY A 159 -0.79 10.01 -10.96
C GLY A 159 -2.01 10.69 -10.36
N VAL A 160 -3.09 10.79 -11.13
CA VAL A 160 -4.38 11.33 -10.66
C VAL A 160 -4.96 10.48 -9.52
N ALA A 161 -4.95 9.15 -9.67
CA ALA A 161 -5.41 8.25 -8.62
C ALA A 161 -4.57 8.37 -7.34
N LYS A 162 -3.23 8.48 -7.45
CA LYS A 162 -2.37 8.65 -6.26
C LYS A 162 -2.59 10.01 -5.58
N ALA A 163 -2.83 11.09 -6.32
CA ALA A 163 -3.19 12.38 -5.74
C ALA A 163 -4.51 12.31 -4.95
N ALA A 164 -5.52 11.64 -5.52
CA ALA A 164 -6.79 11.39 -4.83
C ALA A 164 -6.62 10.48 -3.59
N LEU A 165 -5.76 9.46 -3.66
CA LEU A 165 -5.44 8.59 -2.54
C LEU A 165 -4.77 9.36 -1.39
N GLU A 166 -3.81 10.25 -1.69
CA GLU A 166 -3.16 11.11 -0.69
C GLU A 166 -4.13 12.09 -0.03
N ALA A 167 -5.10 12.61 -0.79
CA ALA A 167 -6.19 13.38 -0.22
C ALA A 167 -7.04 12.52 0.73
N SER A 168 -7.40 11.29 0.33
CA SER A 168 -8.17 10.35 1.16
C SER A 168 -7.46 10.01 2.48
N VAL A 169 -6.13 9.89 2.49
CA VAL A 169 -5.33 9.70 3.72
C VAL A 169 -5.64 10.79 4.74
N LYS A 170 -5.70 12.05 4.34
CA LYS A 170 -5.94 13.20 5.23
C LYS A 170 -7.34 13.18 5.83
N TYR A 171 -8.37 12.90 5.00
CA TYR A 171 -9.75 12.80 5.48
C TYR A 171 -9.95 11.61 6.41
N LEU A 172 -9.42 10.44 6.06
CA LEU A 172 -9.48 9.26 6.91
C LEU A 172 -8.69 9.45 8.22
N ALA A 173 -7.54 10.13 8.19
CA ALA A 173 -6.77 10.45 9.38
C ALA A 173 -7.56 11.30 10.38
N ARG A 174 -8.28 12.32 9.88
CA ARG A 174 -9.18 13.13 10.72
C ARG A 174 -10.30 12.29 11.31
N ASP A 175 -11.06 11.59 10.46
CA ASP A 175 -12.27 10.90 10.89
C ASP A 175 -11.96 9.73 11.85
N LEU A 176 -11.00 8.86 11.47
CA LEU A 176 -10.64 7.70 12.28
C LEU A 176 -9.82 8.07 13.52
N GLY A 177 -9.08 9.18 13.46
CA GLY A 177 -8.42 9.77 14.62
C GLY A 177 -9.40 10.23 15.70
N GLU A 178 -10.47 10.92 15.32
CA GLU A 178 -11.55 11.35 16.23
C GLU A 178 -12.32 10.16 16.81
N ILE A 179 -12.60 9.12 15.99
CA ILE A 179 -13.45 7.98 16.38
C ILE A 179 -12.70 7.02 17.33
N LYS A 180 -11.46 6.62 16.97
CA LYS A 180 -10.72 5.54 17.65
C LYS A 180 -9.22 5.80 17.81
N LYS A 181 -8.77 7.05 17.66
CA LYS A 181 -7.33 7.43 17.68
C LYS A 181 -6.49 6.66 16.66
N ILE A 182 -7.11 6.16 15.60
CA ILE A 182 -6.44 5.43 14.55
C ILE A 182 -5.61 6.40 13.71
N ARG A 183 -4.36 6.04 13.43
CA ARG A 183 -3.45 6.82 12.59
C ARG A 183 -3.54 6.34 11.14
N VAL A 184 -3.61 7.27 10.19
CA VAL A 184 -3.69 6.96 8.77
C VAL A 184 -2.60 7.73 8.03
N ASN A 185 -1.68 7.01 7.39
CA ASN A 185 -0.54 7.60 6.69
C ASN A 185 -0.32 6.93 5.32
N ALA A 186 0.51 7.54 4.50
CA ALA A 186 1.01 6.93 3.27
C ALA A 186 2.53 6.98 3.20
N ILE A 187 3.12 6.07 2.44
CA ILE A 187 4.51 6.14 2.00
C ILE A 187 4.53 6.42 0.50
N SER A 188 5.12 7.53 0.11
CA SER A 188 5.50 7.84 -1.27
C SER A 188 6.87 7.20 -1.55
N ALA A 189 6.86 5.97 -2.08
CA ALA A 189 8.08 5.21 -2.34
C ALA A 189 8.73 5.64 -3.65
N GLY A 190 10.06 5.64 -3.70
CA GLY A 190 10.80 5.80 -4.95
C GLY A 190 10.51 4.66 -5.96
N PRO A 191 10.98 4.77 -7.20
CA PRO A 191 10.70 3.79 -8.24
C PRO A 191 11.38 2.45 -7.95
N ILE A 192 10.62 1.46 -7.51
CA ILE A 192 11.07 0.10 -7.22
C ILE A 192 10.56 -0.85 -8.31
N LYS A 193 11.43 -1.74 -8.81
CA LYS A 193 11.10 -2.71 -9.85
C LYS A 193 10.21 -3.83 -9.31
N THR A 194 8.91 -3.58 -9.26
CA THR A 194 7.86 -4.53 -8.85
C THR A 194 7.08 -5.09 -10.03
N LEU A 195 6.20 -6.07 -9.79
CA LEU A 195 5.27 -6.55 -10.82
C LEU A 195 4.33 -5.43 -11.30
N ALA A 196 3.81 -4.60 -10.41
CA ALA A 196 2.96 -3.46 -10.75
C ALA A 196 3.72 -2.44 -11.63
N ALA A 197 4.95 -2.12 -11.28
CA ALA A 197 5.80 -1.21 -12.06
C ALA A 197 6.10 -1.71 -13.48
N SER A 198 6.06 -3.03 -13.72
CA SER A 198 6.27 -3.61 -15.07
C SER A 198 5.19 -3.20 -16.09
N GLY A 199 4.05 -2.68 -15.64
CA GLY A 199 3.00 -2.11 -16.49
C GLY A 199 3.33 -0.72 -17.05
N ILE A 200 4.26 0.01 -16.42
CA ILE A 200 4.65 1.36 -16.80
C ILE A 200 5.68 1.29 -17.92
N ALA A 201 5.39 1.94 -19.04
CA ALA A 201 6.35 1.98 -20.16
C ALA A 201 7.63 2.73 -19.76
N ARG A 202 8.79 2.21 -20.20
CA ARG A 202 10.11 2.78 -19.94
C ARG A 202 10.45 2.94 -18.45
N PHE A 203 9.90 2.07 -17.58
CA PHE A 203 10.12 2.16 -16.12
C PHE A 203 11.61 2.13 -15.73
N SER A 204 12.44 1.36 -16.46
CA SER A 204 13.90 1.31 -16.18
C SER A 204 14.60 2.66 -16.40
N GLU A 205 14.10 3.50 -17.31
CA GLU A 205 14.62 4.85 -17.51
C GLU A 205 14.21 5.78 -16.37
N ILE A 206 12.95 5.68 -15.92
CA ILE A 206 12.46 6.41 -14.74
C ILE A 206 13.32 6.06 -13.51
N GLN A 207 13.61 4.79 -13.32
CA GLN A 207 14.44 4.30 -12.23
C GLN A 207 15.88 4.86 -12.32
N LYS A 208 16.49 4.82 -13.51
CA LYS A 208 17.83 5.36 -13.74
C LYS A 208 17.90 6.87 -13.47
N ILE A 209 16.93 7.64 -13.97
CA ILE A 209 16.85 9.08 -13.72
C ILE A 209 16.73 9.38 -12.22
N ALA A 210 15.88 8.62 -11.51
CA ALA A 210 15.73 8.77 -10.06
C ALA A 210 17.04 8.47 -9.32
N GLU A 211 17.75 7.40 -9.69
CA GLU A 211 19.06 7.05 -9.12
C GLU A 211 20.12 8.13 -9.36
N GLU A 212 20.19 8.65 -10.59
CA GLU A 212 21.16 9.68 -10.97
C GLU A 212 20.90 11.03 -10.28
N LYS A 213 19.62 11.39 -10.10
CA LYS A 213 19.22 12.70 -9.55
C LYS A 213 19.04 12.68 -8.04
N ALA A 214 18.65 11.57 -7.43
CA ALA A 214 18.47 11.48 -5.99
C ALA A 214 19.76 11.89 -5.24
N PRO A 215 19.67 12.68 -4.15
CA PRO A 215 20.82 13.05 -3.33
C PRO A 215 21.65 11.87 -2.84
N LEU A 216 21.00 10.76 -2.45
CA LEU A 216 21.70 9.55 -1.98
C LEU A 216 22.26 8.68 -3.12
N LYS A 217 22.10 9.08 -4.40
CA LYS A 217 22.65 8.39 -5.58
C LYS A 217 22.34 6.90 -5.65
N LYS A 218 21.12 6.55 -5.27
CA LYS A 218 20.61 5.18 -5.29
C LYS A 218 19.10 5.17 -5.51
N THR A 219 18.56 4.03 -5.89
CA THR A 219 17.15 3.71 -5.72
C THR A 219 16.90 3.12 -4.33
N VAL A 220 15.67 3.18 -3.86
CA VAL A 220 15.29 2.55 -2.59
C VAL A 220 14.89 1.09 -2.79
N SER A 221 15.04 0.30 -1.75
CA SER A 221 14.65 -1.12 -1.73
C SER A 221 13.31 -1.34 -1.02
N ILE A 222 12.71 -2.51 -1.22
CA ILE A 222 11.48 -2.90 -0.50
C ILE A 222 11.71 -3.02 1.02
N GLU A 223 12.93 -3.34 1.44
CA GLU A 223 13.32 -3.41 2.85
C GLU A 223 13.42 -2.02 3.48
N GLU A 224 13.88 -1.01 2.75
CA GLU A 224 13.90 0.37 3.23
C GLU A 224 12.49 0.92 3.40
N VAL A 225 11.59 0.62 2.46
CA VAL A 225 10.16 0.95 2.59
C VAL A 225 9.52 0.17 3.74
N GLY A 226 9.88 -1.11 3.92
CA GLY A 226 9.43 -1.93 5.04
C GLY A 226 9.79 -1.35 6.41
N ARG A 227 11.03 -0.84 6.56
CA ARG A 227 11.47 -0.16 7.80
C ARG A 227 10.74 1.17 8.04
N ALA A 228 10.47 1.93 7.00
CA ALA A 228 9.67 3.15 7.12
C ALA A 228 8.20 2.84 7.50
N ALA A 229 7.63 1.76 6.95
CA ALA A 229 6.31 1.27 7.33
C ALA A 229 6.29 0.80 8.79
N LEU A 230 7.32 0.09 9.24
CA LEU A 230 7.48 -0.31 10.63
C LEU A 230 7.46 0.92 11.57
N PHE A 231 8.22 1.96 11.24
CA PHE A 231 8.24 3.21 11.99
C PHE A 231 6.84 3.84 12.07
N LEU A 232 6.17 4.03 10.95
CA LEU A 232 4.84 4.66 10.89
C LEU A 232 3.75 3.84 11.59
N CYS A 233 3.82 2.50 11.55
CA CYS A 233 2.79 1.62 12.08
C CYS A 233 3.02 1.20 13.54
N SER A 234 4.21 1.44 14.10
CA SER A 234 4.52 1.17 15.51
C SER A 234 4.31 2.41 16.39
N ASP A 235 4.54 2.24 17.70
CA ASP A 235 4.50 3.33 18.68
C ASP A 235 5.58 4.40 18.45
N LEU A 236 6.62 4.09 17.66
CA LEU A 236 7.63 5.07 17.24
C LEU A 236 7.01 6.20 16.40
N GLY A 237 5.92 5.92 15.67
CA GLY A 237 5.17 6.89 14.89
C GLY A 237 3.89 7.41 15.58
N ALA A 238 3.74 7.26 16.91
CA ALA A 238 2.50 7.55 17.63
C ALA A 238 1.96 8.98 17.45
N GLY A 239 2.81 9.95 17.17
CA GLY A 239 2.42 11.35 16.93
C GLY A 239 2.17 11.68 15.44
N ILE A 240 2.17 10.69 14.52
CA ILE A 240 2.12 10.93 13.08
C ILE A 240 0.83 10.37 12.49
N THR A 241 0.00 11.26 11.92
CA THR A 241 -1.20 10.90 11.17
C THR A 241 -1.48 11.92 10.06
N GLY A 242 -2.05 11.49 8.94
CA GLY A 242 -2.29 12.32 7.77
C GLY A 242 -1.05 12.62 6.93
N GLU A 243 0.07 11.96 7.21
CA GLU A 243 1.38 12.20 6.58
C GLU A 243 1.57 11.37 5.32
N ILE A 244 2.26 11.95 4.34
CA ILE A 244 2.75 11.29 3.14
C ILE A 244 4.28 11.27 3.22
N LEU A 245 4.83 10.20 3.79
CA LEU A 245 6.27 10.07 4.01
C LEU A 245 6.99 9.66 2.73
N HIS A 246 7.90 10.49 2.25
CA HIS A 246 8.75 10.15 1.11
C HIS A 246 9.88 9.20 1.53
N VAL A 247 9.95 8.06 0.83
CA VAL A 247 11.03 7.07 0.95
C VAL A 247 11.59 6.84 -0.45
N ASP A 248 12.41 7.78 -0.94
CA ASP A 248 12.84 7.87 -2.34
C ASP A 248 14.30 8.34 -2.53
N ALA A 249 15.11 8.19 -1.50
CA ALA A 249 16.51 8.65 -1.47
C ALA A 249 16.67 10.18 -1.67
N GLY A 250 15.59 10.95 -1.41
CA GLY A 250 15.55 12.41 -1.55
C GLY A 250 15.22 12.89 -2.97
N TYR A 251 14.78 12.01 -3.87
CA TYR A 251 14.47 12.38 -5.25
C TYR A 251 13.42 13.51 -5.34
N HIS A 252 12.40 13.49 -4.48
CA HIS A 252 11.29 14.46 -4.50
C HIS A 252 11.72 15.91 -4.25
N ILE A 253 12.87 16.16 -3.57
CA ILE A 253 13.32 17.53 -3.30
C ILE A 253 14.04 18.17 -4.50
N ILE A 254 14.34 17.41 -5.55
CA ILE A 254 15.11 17.88 -6.71
C ILE A 254 14.15 18.50 -7.73
N GLY A 255 14.40 19.77 -8.07
CA GLY A 255 13.58 20.54 -9.01
C GLY A 255 13.94 20.30 -10.50
N MET A 256 15.16 19.82 -10.82
CA MET A 256 15.65 19.62 -12.19
C MET A 256 16.49 18.34 -12.29
#